data_194f7882c0ae06abcfb2173cea0bcb17
#
_entry.id   194f7882c0ae06abcfb2173cea0bcb17
#
_cell.length_a   1.000
_cell.length_b   1.000
_cell.length_c   1.000
_cell.angle_alpha   90.00
_cell.angle_beta   90.00
_cell.angle_gamma   90.00
#
_symmetry.space_group_name_H-M   'P 1'
#
loop_
_entity.id
_entity.type
_entity.pdbx_description
1 polymer ?
#
loop_
_entity_poly.entity_id
_entity_poly.type
_entity_poly.pdbx_seq_one_letter_code
_entity_poly.pdbx_strand_id
1 'polypeptide(L)'
;ASIKQAVTLTVNSINDKPVFTKIPDQEVEEKSELSSIVLDEYLSDPDHDISKLKVEVSGNKDIKVNINQKTREVTFKTPNELWNGSETITFTATDPDGGVAKTSVKLSVKSINDPPVMKDIPEQTVKEKQEFKPVELDKYVDDLDHDKAKLKWTITGNRELKVSVDGNRVMKVTPPSPQWNGSETLT
;
A
#
# COMPACT_ATOMS: atom_id res chain seq x y z
N ALA A 1 34.34 -62.97 -44.98
CA ALA A 1 33.39 -63.00 -43.84
C ALA A 1 33.60 -61.75 -43.02
N SER A 2 32.51 -61.01 -42.68
CA SER A 2 32.56 -59.87 -41.78
C SER A 2 31.88 -60.26 -40.47
N ILE A 3 32.51 -59.94 -39.34
CA ILE A 3 31.96 -60.13 -38.02
C ILE A 3 31.47 -58.74 -37.57
N LYS A 4 30.21 -58.65 -37.11
CA LYS A 4 29.67 -57.47 -36.51
C LYS A 4 29.43 -57.72 -35.04
N GLN A 5 29.89 -56.80 -34.17
CA GLN A 5 29.64 -56.85 -32.76
C GLN A 5 28.93 -55.54 -32.38
N ALA A 6 27.82 -55.63 -31.64
CA ALA A 6 27.15 -54.52 -31.10
C ALA A 6 27.75 -54.15 -29.73
N VAL A 7 27.99 -52.89 -29.50
CA VAL A 7 28.39 -52.31 -28.19
C VAL A 7 27.32 -51.28 -27.79
N THR A 8 26.78 -51.42 -26.59
CA THR A 8 25.89 -50.41 -25.99
C THR A 8 26.72 -49.45 -25.14
N LEU A 9 26.67 -48.18 -25.45
CA LEU A 9 27.25 -47.11 -24.65
C LEU A 9 26.12 -46.34 -23.99
N THR A 10 26.19 -46.21 -22.69
CA THR A 10 25.15 -45.49 -21.91
C THR A 10 25.78 -44.29 -21.23
N VAL A 11 25.15 -43.12 -21.36
CA VAL A 11 25.48 -41.93 -20.58
C VAL A 11 24.26 -41.66 -19.69
N ASN A 12 24.47 -41.69 -18.40
CA ASN A 12 23.40 -41.35 -17.43
C ASN A 12 23.36 -39.84 -17.25
N SER A 13 22.17 -39.28 -17.23
CA SER A 13 21.95 -37.86 -16.88
C SER A 13 22.27 -37.65 -15.40
N ILE A 14 22.78 -36.49 -15.10
CA ILE A 14 22.92 -35.94 -13.75
C ILE A 14 21.87 -34.82 -13.61
N ASN A 15 21.18 -34.78 -12.50
CA ASN A 15 20.18 -33.75 -12.28
C ASN A 15 20.79 -32.34 -12.24
N ASP A 16 20.26 -31.44 -13.03
CA ASP A 16 20.49 -30.01 -12.97
C ASP A 16 19.37 -29.35 -12.16
N LYS A 17 19.74 -28.35 -11.37
CA LYS A 17 18.75 -27.61 -10.57
C LYS A 17 17.90 -26.65 -11.43
N PRO A 18 16.70 -26.26 -10.97
CA PRO A 18 15.91 -25.22 -11.61
C PRO A 18 16.67 -23.90 -11.76
N VAL A 19 16.27 -23.10 -12.72
CA VAL A 19 16.86 -21.78 -13.00
C VAL A 19 15.76 -20.74 -13.03
N PHE A 20 15.92 -19.69 -12.24
CA PHE A 20 15.10 -18.48 -12.35
C PHE A 20 15.81 -17.41 -13.16
N THR A 21 15.11 -16.80 -14.08
CA THR A 21 15.44 -15.47 -14.58
C THR A 21 14.93 -14.40 -13.60
N LYS A 22 15.41 -13.16 -13.73
CA LYS A 22 15.01 -12.07 -12.84
C LYS A 22 13.54 -11.71 -13.06
N ILE A 23 12.73 -11.75 -12.01
CA ILE A 23 11.39 -11.21 -11.98
C ILE A 23 11.51 -9.68 -11.76
N PRO A 24 10.86 -8.84 -12.58
CA PRO A 24 10.88 -7.39 -12.41
C PRO A 24 10.24 -6.95 -11.10
N ASP A 25 10.87 -5.98 -10.43
CA ASP A 25 10.26 -5.33 -9.28
C ASP A 25 9.00 -4.55 -9.70
N GLN A 26 8.04 -4.40 -8.80
CA GLN A 26 6.82 -3.66 -9.06
C GLN A 26 6.73 -2.45 -8.12
N GLU A 27 6.32 -1.33 -8.67
CA GLU A 27 6.04 -0.11 -7.93
C GLU A 27 4.70 0.46 -8.42
N VAL A 28 3.76 0.63 -7.50
CA VAL A 28 2.44 1.20 -7.75
C VAL A 28 2.12 2.26 -6.70
N GLU A 29 1.14 3.09 -6.95
CA GLU A 29 0.55 3.97 -5.95
C GLU A 29 -0.52 3.22 -5.14
N GLU A 30 -0.78 3.64 -3.90
CA GLU A 30 -1.89 3.13 -3.13
C GLU A 30 -3.22 3.30 -3.90
N LYS A 31 -4.23 2.50 -3.56
CA LYS A 31 -5.49 2.36 -4.33
C LYS A 31 -5.31 1.70 -5.72
N SER A 32 -4.08 1.30 -6.09
CA SER A 32 -3.78 0.55 -7.31
C SER A 32 -3.48 -0.91 -6.99
N GLU A 33 -3.65 -1.78 -7.99
CA GLU A 33 -3.37 -3.20 -7.84
C GLU A 33 -1.95 -3.55 -8.31
N LEU A 34 -1.31 -4.47 -7.59
CA LEU A 34 -0.07 -5.11 -8.03
C LEU A 34 -0.39 -6.12 -9.14
N SER A 35 0.43 -6.13 -10.19
CA SER A 35 0.25 -7.05 -11.32
C SER A 35 0.52 -8.50 -10.92
N SER A 36 -0.25 -9.43 -11.46
CA SER A 36 0.04 -10.87 -11.32
C SER A 36 1.32 -11.24 -12.07
N ILE A 37 1.94 -12.34 -11.66
CA ILE A 37 3.16 -12.90 -12.26
C ILE A 37 2.87 -14.33 -12.65
N VAL A 38 3.14 -14.69 -13.89
CA VAL A 38 3.15 -16.10 -14.35
C VAL A 38 4.56 -16.62 -14.18
N LEU A 39 4.79 -17.50 -13.20
CA LEU A 39 6.13 -17.99 -12.86
C LEU A 39 6.80 -18.77 -14.00
N ASP A 40 6.01 -19.39 -14.89
CA ASP A 40 6.52 -20.15 -16.05
C ASP A 40 7.31 -19.28 -17.03
N GLU A 41 7.10 -17.97 -17.02
CA GLU A 41 7.87 -17.02 -17.84
C GLU A 41 9.30 -16.79 -17.29
N TYR A 42 9.52 -17.12 -16.02
CA TYR A 42 10.76 -16.84 -15.30
C TYR A 42 11.47 -18.08 -14.76
N LEU A 43 10.86 -19.27 -14.87
CA LEU A 43 11.36 -20.51 -14.29
C LEU A 43 11.56 -21.55 -15.39
N SER A 44 12.67 -22.22 -15.37
CA SER A 44 12.98 -23.36 -16.25
C SER A 44 13.74 -24.43 -15.49
N ASP A 45 13.75 -25.66 -16.02
CA ASP A 45 14.53 -26.76 -15.53
C ASP A 45 15.02 -27.60 -16.72
N PRO A 46 16.32 -28.00 -16.80
CA PRO A 46 16.82 -28.77 -17.91
C PRO A 46 16.29 -30.20 -17.97
N ASP A 47 15.98 -30.81 -16.83
CA ASP A 47 15.65 -32.23 -16.70
C ASP A 47 14.16 -32.51 -16.46
N HIS A 48 13.45 -31.49 -15.93
CA HIS A 48 12.07 -31.65 -15.49
C HIS A 48 11.13 -30.65 -16.15
N ASP A 49 9.94 -31.14 -16.47
CA ASP A 49 8.82 -30.26 -16.82
C ASP A 49 8.52 -29.33 -15.63
N ILE A 50 8.31 -28.05 -15.93
CA ILE A 50 8.05 -27.02 -14.92
C ILE A 50 6.85 -27.40 -14.03
N SER A 51 5.87 -28.16 -14.57
CA SER A 51 4.69 -28.62 -13.81
C SER A 51 5.05 -29.56 -12.64
N LYS A 52 6.23 -30.11 -12.63
CA LYS A 52 6.73 -31.00 -11.56
C LYS A 52 7.49 -30.25 -10.47
N LEU A 53 7.84 -28.99 -10.70
CA LEU A 53 8.57 -28.19 -9.74
C LEU A 53 7.62 -27.72 -8.62
N LYS A 54 8.05 -27.88 -7.37
CA LYS A 54 7.38 -27.31 -6.19
C LYS A 54 7.83 -25.87 -6.03
N VAL A 55 6.89 -24.92 -5.94
CA VAL A 55 7.20 -23.52 -5.68
C VAL A 55 6.64 -23.10 -4.33
N GLU A 56 7.50 -22.49 -3.51
CA GLU A 56 7.17 -21.92 -2.21
C GLU A 56 7.49 -20.44 -2.18
N VAL A 57 6.77 -19.69 -1.31
CA VAL A 57 6.90 -18.24 -1.11
C VAL A 57 7.30 -17.95 0.31
N SER A 58 8.13 -16.93 0.48
CA SER A 58 8.51 -16.37 1.78
C SER A 58 8.80 -14.89 1.69
N GLY A 59 8.95 -14.21 2.85
CA GLY A 59 9.31 -12.80 2.92
C GLY A 59 8.13 -11.83 2.96
N ASN A 60 6.91 -12.30 2.65
CA ASN A 60 5.70 -11.49 2.79
C ASN A 60 5.29 -11.37 4.28
N LYS A 61 4.86 -10.17 4.66
CA LYS A 61 4.34 -9.86 6.01
C LYS A 61 2.88 -9.42 5.93
N ASP A 62 2.66 -8.31 5.28
CA ASP A 62 1.36 -7.66 5.13
C ASP A 62 0.70 -8.03 3.81
N ILE A 63 1.49 -8.07 2.72
CA ILE A 63 1.01 -8.45 1.39
C ILE A 63 0.66 -9.95 1.38
N LYS A 64 -0.59 -10.26 1.08
CA LYS A 64 -1.02 -11.65 0.85
C LYS A 64 -0.55 -12.07 -0.54
N VAL A 65 0.17 -13.19 -0.58
CA VAL A 65 0.62 -13.82 -1.83
C VAL A 65 -0.14 -15.13 -2.01
N ASN A 66 -0.77 -15.28 -3.16
CA ASN A 66 -1.48 -16.51 -3.52
C ASN A 66 -0.90 -17.06 -4.83
N ILE A 67 -0.56 -18.34 -4.83
CA ILE A 67 -0.08 -19.07 -6.01
C ILE A 67 -1.16 -20.04 -6.46
N ASN A 68 -1.64 -19.89 -7.67
CA ASN A 68 -2.44 -20.92 -8.33
C ASN A 68 -1.51 -22.07 -8.76
N GLN A 69 -1.61 -23.21 -8.08
CA GLN A 69 -0.72 -24.35 -8.33
C GLN A 69 -0.90 -24.95 -9.74
N LYS A 70 -2.01 -24.71 -10.41
CA LYS A 70 -2.26 -25.25 -11.75
C LYS A 70 -1.72 -24.32 -12.85
N THR A 71 -1.95 -23.03 -12.74
CA THR A 71 -1.52 -22.03 -13.73
C THR A 71 -0.20 -21.38 -13.37
N ARG A 72 0.29 -21.58 -12.16
CA ARG A 72 1.43 -20.91 -11.52
C ARG A 72 1.40 -19.38 -11.61
N GLU A 73 0.21 -18.86 -11.74
CA GLU A 73 -0.04 -17.45 -11.59
C GLU A 73 0.01 -17.08 -10.11
N VAL A 74 0.81 -16.06 -9.82
CA VAL A 74 0.95 -15.45 -8.49
C VAL A 74 0.20 -14.15 -8.46
N THR A 75 -0.68 -13.98 -7.47
CA THR A 75 -1.41 -12.75 -7.23
C THR A 75 -1.01 -12.16 -5.89
N PHE A 76 -1.03 -10.83 -5.82
CA PHE A 76 -0.66 -10.06 -4.64
C PHE A 76 -1.86 -9.23 -4.18
N LYS A 77 -2.07 -9.17 -2.88
CA LYS A 77 -3.14 -8.33 -2.29
C LYS A 77 -2.62 -7.60 -1.07
N THR A 78 -2.68 -6.27 -1.10
CA THR A 78 -2.41 -5.41 0.04
C THR A 78 -3.49 -5.58 1.13
N PRO A 79 -3.21 -5.26 2.40
CA PRO A 79 -4.19 -5.38 3.50
C PRO A 79 -5.44 -4.54 3.29
N ASN A 80 -5.28 -3.34 2.74
CA ASN A 80 -6.35 -2.40 2.38
C ASN A 80 -5.85 -1.45 1.30
N GLU A 81 -6.73 -0.61 0.78
CA GLU A 81 -6.45 0.32 -0.32
C GLU A 81 -5.47 1.46 0.05
N LEU A 82 -5.34 1.78 1.34
CA LEU A 82 -4.46 2.84 1.85
C LEU A 82 -3.11 2.31 2.36
N TRP A 83 -2.88 1.00 2.22
CA TRP A 83 -1.61 0.42 2.62
C TRP A 83 -0.48 0.92 1.71
N ASN A 84 0.57 1.42 2.31
CA ASN A 84 1.80 1.81 1.64
C ASN A 84 3.01 1.20 2.34
N GLY A 85 4.05 0.93 1.57
CA GLY A 85 5.24 0.27 2.09
C GLY A 85 5.96 -0.55 1.01
N SER A 86 6.89 -1.38 1.42
CA SER A 86 7.54 -2.30 0.49
C SER A 86 7.90 -3.63 1.16
N GLU A 87 7.77 -4.70 0.41
CA GLU A 87 8.16 -6.05 0.82
C GLU A 87 8.98 -6.73 -0.28
N THR A 88 9.89 -7.60 0.13
CA THR A 88 10.65 -8.45 -0.79
C THR A 88 10.12 -9.86 -0.68
N ILE A 89 9.49 -10.34 -1.74
CA ILE A 89 8.93 -11.68 -1.84
C ILE A 89 9.98 -12.58 -2.46
N THR A 90 10.27 -13.71 -1.81
CA THR A 90 11.21 -14.70 -2.30
C THR A 90 10.47 -15.95 -2.76
N PHE A 91 10.70 -16.36 -4.00
CA PHE A 91 10.25 -17.62 -4.57
C PHE A 91 11.36 -18.65 -4.48
N THR A 92 11.00 -19.86 -4.04
CA THR A 92 11.90 -21.02 -4.00
C THR A 92 11.29 -22.12 -4.84
N ALA A 93 11.99 -22.54 -5.90
CA ALA A 93 11.61 -23.70 -6.71
C ALA A 93 12.47 -24.88 -6.33
N THR A 94 11.85 -26.06 -6.21
CA THR A 94 12.52 -27.33 -5.92
C THR A 94 12.08 -28.36 -6.94
N ASP A 95 13.03 -29.03 -7.59
CA ASP A 95 12.74 -30.11 -8.51
C ASP A 95 12.49 -31.46 -7.77
N PRO A 96 12.03 -32.50 -8.47
CA PRO A 96 11.79 -33.82 -7.87
C PRO A 96 13.02 -34.50 -7.26
N ASP A 97 14.21 -34.17 -7.74
CA ASP A 97 15.51 -34.76 -7.30
C ASP A 97 16.19 -33.92 -6.21
N GLY A 98 15.54 -32.79 -5.77
CA GLY A 98 15.97 -31.99 -4.64
C GLY A 98 16.87 -30.79 -5.01
N GLY A 99 17.06 -30.49 -6.29
CA GLY A 99 17.72 -29.29 -6.76
C GLY A 99 16.89 -28.06 -6.42
N VAL A 100 17.51 -26.95 -5.97
CA VAL A 100 16.83 -25.75 -5.48
C VAL A 100 17.33 -24.50 -6.17
N ALA A 101 16.39 -23.64 -6.58
CA ALA A 101 16.66 -22.29 -7.04
C ALA A 101 15.80 -21.26 -6.29
N LYS A 102 16.32 -20.02 -6.20
CA LYS A 102 15.61 -18.91 -5.57
C LYS A 102 15.69 -17.65 -6.42
N THR A 103 14.62 -16.89 -6.39
CA THR A 103 14.58 -15.51 -6.91
C THR A 103 13.74 -14.64 -5.99
N SER A 104 13.86 -13.33 -6.12
CA SER A 104 13.03 -12.41 -5.34
C SER A 104 12.55 -11.25 -6.19
N VAL A 105 11.40 -10.70 -5.80
CA VAL A 105 10.79 -9.49 -6.37
C VAL A 105 10.51 -8.51 -5.24
N LYS A 106 10.85 -7.26 -5.45
CA LYS A 106 10.45 -6.17 -4.55
C LYS A 106 9.10 -5.62 -5.02
N LEU A 107 8.14 -5.59 -4.11
CA LEU A 107 6.84 -4.95 -4.30
C LEU A 107 6.82 -3.67 -3.48
N SER A 108 6.51 -2.54 -4.11
CA SER A 108 6.47 -1.23 -3.46
C SER A 108 5.14 -0.56 -3.77
N VAL A 109 4.49 -0.06 -2.74
CA VAL A 109 3.27 0.75 -2.85
C VAL A 109 3.57 2.11 -2.25
N LYS A 110 3.44 3.16 -3.06
CA LYS A 110 3.67 4.54 -2.65
C LYS A 110 2.38 5.15 -2.12
N SER A 111 2.49 5.91 -1.03
CA SER A 111 1.39 6.77 -0.57
C SER A 111 1.17 7.92 -1.56
N ILE A 112 -0.09 8.28 -1.77
CA ILE A 112 -0.51 9.51 -2.43
C ILE A 112 -1.24 10.38 -1.42
N ASN A 113 -0.99 11.69 -1.47
CA ASN A 113 -1.63 12.60 -0.54
C ASN A 113 -3.13 12.71 -0.80
N ASP A 114 -3.93 12.41 0.21
CA ASP A 114 -5.37 12.68 0.24
C ASP A 114 -5.62 14.08 0.87
N PRO A 115 -6.50 14.91 0.31
CA PRO A 115 -6.81 16.20 0.91
C PRO A 115 -7.60 16.02 2.22
N PRO A 116 -7.43 16.92 3.21
CA PRO A 116 -8.22 16.89 4.42
C PRO A 116 -9.72 17.03 4.14
N VAL A 117 -10.52 16.27 4.88
CA VAL A 117 -11.98 16.26 4.77
C VAL A 117 -12.59 16.97 5.97
N MET A 118 -13.39 18.02 5.70
CA MET A 118 -14.09 18.78 6.71
C MET A 118 -15.46 18.17 7.03
N LYS A 119 -15.82 18.23 8.32
CA LYS A 119 -17.19 18.00 8.83
C LYS A 119 -17.83 19.35 9.15
N ASP A 120 -19.14 19.40 9.10
CA ASP A 120 -19.87 20.62 9.43
C ASP A 120 -19.62 21.06 10.87
N ILE A 121 -19.24 22.33 11.05
CA ILE A 121 -19.15 22.99 12.34
C ILE A 121 -20.52 23.55 12.66
N PRO A 122 -21.14 23.20 13.80
CA PRO A 122 -22.48 23.70 14.14
C PRO A 122 -22.54 25.22 14.29
N GLU A 123 -23.60 25.80 13.81
CA GLU A 123 -23.90 27.21 14.04
C GLU A 123 -24.07 27.53 15.54
N GLN A 124 -23.70 28.72 15.91
CA GLN A 124 -23.87 29.21 17.29
C GLN A 124 -24.65 30.51 17.31
N THR A 125 -25.67 30.56 18.16
CA THR A 125 -26.42 31.75 18.45
C THR A 125 -26.30 32.07 19.94
N VAL A 126 -25.89 33.27 20.26
CA VAL A 126 -25.79 33.77 21.64
C VAL A 126 -26.55 35.10 21.80
N LYS A 127 -26.93 35.46 23.01
CA LYS A 127 -27.50 36.76 23.32
C LYS A 127 -26.39 37.79 23.54
N GLU A 128 -26.70 39.08 23.42
CA GLU A 128 -25.79 40.14 23.84
C GLU A 128 -25.18 39.85 25.23
N LYS A 129 -23.92 40.23 25.43
CA LYS A 129 -23.15 40.02 26.67
C LYS A 129 -22.79 38.54 26.94
N GLN A 130 -23.10 37.62 26.02
CA GLN A 130 -22.66 36.24 26.11
C GLN A 130 -21.54 35.96 25.14
N GLU A 131 -20.74 34.94 25.44
CA GLU A 131 -19.61 34.51 24.62
C GLU A 131 -19.99 33.32 23.75
N PHE A 132 -19.42 33.26 22.55
CA PHE A 132 -19.47 32.07 21.73
C PHE A 132 -18.63 30.94 22.38
N LYS A 133 -19.10 29.72 22.26
CA LYS A 133 -18.34 28.56 22.74
C LYS A 133 -17.09 28.35 21.88
N PRO A 134 -15.93 28.11 22.47
CA PRO A 134 -14.75 27.73 21.72
C PRO A 134 -14.99 26.47 20.87
N VAL A 135 -14.43 26.44 19.68
CA VAL A 135 -14.55 25.31 18.75
C VAL A 135 -13.19 24.62 18.63
N GLU A 136 -13.14 23.35 19.04
CA GLU A 136 -11.99 22.49 18.83
C GLU A 136 -11.99 22.00 17.39
N LEU A 137 -11.22 22.64 16.52
CA LEU A 137 -11.24 22.43 15.07
C LEU A 137 -10.84 20.99 14.68
N ASP A 138 -9.99 20.32 15.47
CA ASP A 138 -9.59 18.93 15.23
C ASP A 138 -10.76 17.93 15.28
N LYS A 139 -11.88 18.29 15.86
CA LYS A 139 -13.08 17.45 15.86
C LYS A 139 -13.83 17.47 14.53
N TYR A 140 -13.53 18.46 13.69
CA TYR A 140 -14.25 18.72 12.44
C TYR A 140 -13.41 18.52 11.19
N VAL A 141 -12.22 17.94 11.31
CA VAL A 141 -11.36 17.58 10.18
C VAL A 141 -10.81 16.18 10.36
N ASP A 142 -10.72 15.45 9.25
CA ASP A 142 -9.97 14.20 9.15
C ASP A 142 -9.02 14.28 7.96
N ASP A 143 -7.82 13.72 8.10
CA ASP A 143 -6.81 13.60 7.06
C ASP A 143 -6.24 12.19 7.14
N LEU A 144 -6.11 11.51 5.99
CA LEU A 144 -5.67 10.13 5.95
C LEU A 144 -4.15 9.99 6.05
N ASP A 145 -3.42 11.03 5.63
CA ASP A 145 -1.96 11.01 5.52
C ASP A 145 -1.25 11.78 6.61
N HIS A 146 -1.93 12.75 7.21
CA HIS A 146 -1.30 13.69 8.12
C HIS A 146 -2.00 13.76 9.47
N ASP A 147 -1.17 13.88 10.50
CA ASP A 147 -1.65 14.24 11.83
C ASP A 147 -2.33 15.63 11.78
N LYS A 148 -3.50 15.74 12.40
CA LYS A 148 -4.27 16.99 12.49
C LYS A 148 -3.44 18.17 13.02
N ALA A 149 -2.44 17.89 13.85
CA ALA A 149 -1.50 18.90 14.37
C ALA A 149 -0.68 19.59 13.27
N LYS A 150 -0.54 18.98 12.10
CA LYS A 150 0.20 19.56 10.96
C LYS A 150 -0.68 20.39 10.04
N LEU A 151 -2.00 20.29 10.18
CA LEU A 151 -2.94 21.03 9.35
C LEU A 151 -2.93 22.53 9.73
N LYS A 152 -2.96 23.35 8.70
CA LYS A 152 -3.05 24.82 8.85
C LYS A 152 -4.49 25.26 8.64
N TRP A 153 -4.99 26.06 9.57
CA TRP A 153 -6.31 26.65 9.51
C TRP A 153 -6.25 28.08 9.01
N THR A 154 -7.10 28.41 8.07
CA THR A 154 -7.36 29.78 7.62
C THR A 154 -8.84 30.03 7.78
N ILE A 155 -9.21 31.10 8.45
CA ILE A 155 -10.61 31.48 8.67
C ILE A 155 -10.85 32.84 8.02
N THR A 156 -11.90 32.91 7.24
CA THR A 156 -12.32 34.11 6.52
C THR A 156 -13.80 34.39 6.77
N GLY A 157 -14.30 35.50 6.24
CA GLY A 157 -15.72 35.90 6.36
C GLY A 157 -16.03 36.78 7.55
N ASN A 158 -15.14 36.86 8.55
CA ASN A 158 -15.31 37.81 9.66
C ASN A 158 -15.11 39.27 9.19
N ARG A 159 -15.99 40.14 9.61
CA ARG A 159 -15.92 41.60 9.36
C ARG A 159 -15.68 42.35 10.66
N GLU A 160 -16.55 42.16 11.63
CA GLU A 160 -16.53 42.82 12.93
C GLU A 160 -16.13 41.85 14.05
N LEU A 161 -16.52 40.57 13.94
CA LEU A 161 -16.13 39.53 14.88
C LEU A 161 -14.61 39.32 14.84
N LYS A 162 -13.98 39.27 16.01
CA LYS A 162 -12.57 38.89 16.15
C LYS A 162 -12.47 37.39 16.26
N VAL A 163 -11.72 36.78 15.35
CA VAL A 163 -11.49 35.35 15.34
C VAL A 163 -10.01 35.06 15.62
N SER A 164 -9.75 34.11 16.48
CA SER A 164 -8.39 33.64 16.78
C SER A 164 -8.38 32.12 16.87
N VAL A 165 -7.28 31.51 16.46
CA VAL A 165 -7.02 30.08 16.65
C VAL A 165 -5.75 29.95 17.46
N ASP A 166 -5.79 29.21 18.56
CA ASP A 166 -4.65 29.01 19.43
C ASP A 166 -3.75 27.84 18.96
N GLY A 167 -2.64 27.62 19.64
CA GLY A 167 -1.69 26.56 19.33
C GLY A 167 -2.27 25.12 19.45
N ASN A 168 -3.40 24.96 20.13
CA ASN A 168 -4.15 23.71 20.24
C ASN A 168 -5.26 23.60 19.20
N ARG A 169 -5.29 24.52 18.23
CA ARG A 169 -6.30 24.58 17.16
C ARG A 169 -7.72 24.77 17.70
N VAL A 170 -7.84 25.52 18.81
CA VAL A 170 -9.13 25.94 19.34
C VAL A 170 -9.46 27.33 18.80
N MET A 171 -10.53 27.42 18.04
CA MET A 171 -11.06 28.69 17.53
C MET A 171 -11.88 29.39 18.60
N LYS A 172 -11.59 30.67 18.82
CA LYS A 172 -12.37 31.58 19.66
C LYS A 172 -12.91 32.75 18.83
N VAL A 173 -14.15 33.05 19.02
CA VAL A 173 -14.84 34.18 18.37
C VAL A 173 -15.29 35.16 19.43
N THR A 174 -14.98 36.46 19.24
CA THR A 174 -15.27 37.50 20.20
C THR A 174 -15.98 38.68 19.48
N PRO A 175 -17.16 39.11 19.93
CA PRO A 175 -17.79 40.31 19.42
C PRO A 175 -16.97 41.58 19.72
N PRO A 176 -17.07 42.62 18.87
CA PRO A 176 -16.32 43.87 19.07
C PRO A 176 -16.73 44.66 20.34
N SER A 177 -17.96 44.46 20.80
CA SER A 177 -18.49 45.03 22.06
C SER A 177 -19.53 44.11 22.70
N PRO A 178 -19.81 44.25 24.01
CA PRO A 178 -20.85 43.46 24.68
C PRO A 178 -22.26 43.67 24.14
N GLN A 179 -22.54 44.81 23.51
CA GLN A 179 -23.85 45.16 22.94
C GLN A 179 -23.93 44.91 21.44
N TRP A 180 -22.91 44.34 20.84
CA TRP A 180 -22.91 44.00 19.42
C TRP A 180 -24.03 42.98 19.12
N ASN A 181 -24.78 43.26 18.07
CA ASN A 181 -25.80 42.36 17.52
C ASN A 181 -25.60 42.29 15.99
N GLY A 182 -25.78 41.14 15.43
CA GLY A 182 -25.56 40.87 14.01
C GLY A 182 -25.30 39.40 13.77
N SER A 183 -24.97 39.05 12.52
CA SER A 183 -24.56 37.74 12.12
C SER A 183 -23.43 37.79 11.09
N GLU A 184 -22.46 36.89 11.19
CA GLU A 184 -21.42 36.71 10.23
C GLU A 184 -21.25 35.22 9.94
N THR A 185 -20.93 34.91 8.71
CA THR A 185 -20.59 33.54 8.29
C THR A 185 -19.09 33.44 8.16
N LEU A 186 -18.50 32.53 8.93
CA LEU A 186 -17.07 32.20 8.87
C LEU A 186 -16.87 31.01 7.95
N THR A 187 -15.82 31.07 7.18
CA THR A 187 -15.40 29.99 6.28
C THR A 187 -13.96 29.61 6.55
#